data_79d634977c8d695e9cbaebddb5bd7d9b
#
_entry.id   79d634977c8d695e9cbaebddb5bd7d9b
#
_cell.length_a   1.000
_cell.length_b   1.000
_cell.length_c   1.000
_cell.angle_alpha   90.00
_cell.angle_beta   90.00
_cell.angle_gamma   90.00
#
_symmetry.space_group_name_H-M   'P 1'
#
loop_
_entity.id
_entity.type
_entity.pdbx_description
1 polymer ?
#
loop_
_entity_poly.entity_id
_entity_poly.type
_entity_poly.pdbx_seq_one_letter_code
_entity_poly.pdbx_strand_id
1 'polypeptide(L)' 'MTEPAGFSYTRRKNGEVIIKHNGRKAAVLRGERAKKFLNRVETRDPQEVMARMTGNYKRGNEKR' A
#
# COMPACT_ATOMS: atom_id res chain seq x y z
N MET A 1 7.52 6.68 -17.43
CA MET A 1 7.05 6.48 -16.31
C MET A 1 7.15 5.13 -15.77
N THR A 2 7.36 4.96 -14.54
CA THR A 2 7.55 3.69 -13.98
C THR A 2 6.33 3.25 -13.29
N GLU A 3 6.00 2.02 -13.40
CA GLU A 3 4.85 1.50 -12.70
C GLU A 3 5.24 1.18 -11.29
N PRO A 4 4.33 1.27 -10.34
CA PRO A 4 4.63 0.89 -8.97
C PRO A 4 5.03 -0.57 -8.91
N ALA A 5 6.07 -0.85 -8.18
CA ALA A 5 6.55 -2.21 -8.05
C ALA A 5 7.32 -2.36 -6.76
N GLY A 6 7.58 -3.60 -6.38
CA GLY A 6 8.36 -3.86 -5.18
C GLY A 6 7.58 -3.80 -3.89
N PHE A 7 6.27 -3.62 -3.96
CA PHE A 7 5.45 -3.57 -2.77
C PHE A 7 4.97 -4.95 -2.37
N SER A 8 4.85 -5.16 -1.07
CA SER A 8 4.24 -6.37 -0.56
C SER A 8 3.51 -6.01 0.71
N TYR A 9 2.60 -6.86 1.14
CA TYR A 9 1.90 -6.60 2.37
C TYR A 9 1.65 -7.89 3.13
N THR A 10 1.51 -7.75 4.44
CA THR A 10 1.25 -8.88 5.31
C THR A 10 0.08 -8.51 6.21
N ARG A 11 -0.88 -9.43 6.33
CA ARG A 11 -2.01 -9.20 7.21
C ARG A 11 -1.74 -9.88 8.52
N ARG A 12 -1.90 -9.16 9.61
CA ARG A 12 -1.63 -9.71 10.91
C ARG A 12 -2.91 -10.21 11.56
N LYS A 13 -2.76 -11.01 12.58
CA LYS A 13 -3.93 -11.58 13.23
C LYS A 13 -4.84 -10.55 13.82
N ASN A 14 -4.30 -9.45 14.27
CA ASN A 14 -5.14 -8.43 14.90
C ASN A 14 -5.80 -7.51 13.89
N GLY A 15 -5.70 -7.82 12.62
CA GLY A 15 -6.35 -7.01 11.59
C GLY A 15 -5.48 -5.92 11.01
N GLU A 16 -4.26 -5.81 11.47
CA GLU A 16 -3.37 -4.82 10.90
C GLU A 16 -2.77 -5.32 9.60
N VAL A 17 -2.41 -4.38 8.74
CA VAL A 17 -1.75 -4.71 7.49
C VAL A 17 -0.45 -3.93 7.46
N ILE A 18 0.65 -4.62 7.22
CA ILE A 18 1.94 -3.98 7.12
C ILE A 18 2.36 -3.98 5.65
N ILE A 19 2.61 -2.80 5.12
CA ILE A 19 3.03 -2.66 3.74
C ILE A 19 4.52 -2.42 3.69
N LYS A 20 5.21 -3.18 2.85
CA LYS A 20 6.63 -3.02 2.67
C LYS A 20 6.92 -2.65 1.24
N HIS A 21 7.99 -1.92 1.04
CA HIS A 21 8.43 -1.54 -0.28
C HIS A 21 9.90 -1.91 -0.40
N ASN A 22 10.21 -2.83 -1.28
CA ASN A 22 11.57 -3.33 -1.46
C ASN A 22 12.14 -3.85 -0.16
N GLY A 23 11.29 -4.52 0.62
CA GLY A 23 11.74 -5.13 1.88
C GLY A 23 11.73 -4.20 3.06
N ARG A 24 11.42 -2.92 2.87
CA ARG A 24 11.39 -2.00 3.98
C ARG A 24 9.97 -1.65 4.35
N LYS A 25 9.72 -1.50 5.64
CA LYS A 25 8.39 -1.16 6.10
C LYS A 25 8.02 0.24 5.62
N ALA A 26 6.96 0.34 4.88
CA ALA A 26 6.51 1.62 4.33
C ALA A 26 5.32 2.18 5.08
N ALA A 27 4.43 1.33 5.56
CA ALA A 27 3.25 1.82 6.25
C ALA A 27 2.62 0.71 7.06
N VAL A 28 1.87 1.09 8.08
CA VAL A 28 1.09 0.13 8.84
C VAL A 28 -0.33 0.65 8.85
N LEU A 29 -1.27 -0.18 8.43
CA LEU A 29 -2.66 0.20 8.36
C LEU A 29 -3.41 -0.54 9.46
N ARG A 30 -4.38 0.13 10.06
CA ARG A 30 -5.16 -0.46 11.14
C ARG A 30 -6.62 -0.13 10.97
N GLY A 31 -7.46 -0.94 11.58
CA GLY A 31 -8.89 -0.67 11.63
C GLY A 31 -9.48 -0.56 10.25
N GLU A 32 -10.21 0.51 10.03
CA GLU A 32 -10.90 0.67 8.76
C GLU A 32 -9.98 0.89 7.59
N ARG A 33 -8.83 1.48 7.84
CA ARG A 33 -7.89 1.68 6.76
C ARG A 33 -7.40 0.35 6.23
N ALA A 34 -7.15 -0.59 7.13
CA ALA A 34 -6.71 -1.92 6.72
C ALA A 34 -7.81 -2.60 5.92
N LYS A 35 -9.06 -2.45 6.38
CA LYS A 35 -10.18 -3.06 5.67
C LYS A 35 -10.33 -2.48 4.29
N LYS A 36 -10.24 -1.17 4.17
CA LYS A 36 -10.37 -0.53 2.86
C LYS A 36 -9.26 -0.98 1.93
N PHE A 37 -8.06 -1.10 2.48
CA PHE A 37 -6.95 -1.55 1.68
C PHE A 37 -7.20 -2.96 1.14
N LEU A 38 -7.63 -3.86 2.01
CA LEU A 38 -7.84 -5.22 1.59
C LEU A 38 -8.94 -5.34 0.54
N ASN A 39 -9.97 -4.50 0.66
CA ASN A 39 -11.01 -4.49 -0.35
C ASN A 39 -10.47 -4.00 -1.69
N ARG A 40 -9.64 -3.00 -1.66
CA ARG A 40 -9.13 -2.44 -2.91
C ARG A 40 -8.18 -3.36 -3.63
N VAL A 41 -7.34 -4.08 -2.88
CA VAL A 41 -6.39 -4.94 -3.56
C VAL A 41 -7.07 -6.13 -4.22
N GLU A 42 -8.32 -6.41 -3.84
CA GLU A 42 -9.04 -7.49 -4.50
C GLU A 42 -9.57 -7.08 -5.86
N THR A 43 -9.78 -5.79 -6.07
CA THR A 43 -10.35 -5.33 -7.31
C THR A 43 -9.39 -4.50 -8.14
N ARG A 44 -8.24 -4.13 -7.58
CA ARG A 44 -7.29 -3.31 -8.28
C ARG A 44 -5.92 -3.91 -8.18
N ASP A 45 -5.00 -3.34 -8.94
CA ASP A 45 -3.62 -3.78 -8.91
C ASP A 45 -3.03 -3.54 -7.54
N PRO A 46 -2.59 -4.58 -6.83
CA PRO A 46 -2.05 -4.39 -5.48
C PRO A 46 -0.89 -3.42 -5.42
N GLN A 47 -0.04 -3.43 -6.44
CA GLN A 47 1.11 -2.52 -6.44
C GLN A 47 0.65 -1.08 -6.45
N GLU A 48 -0.35 -0.79 -7.26
CA GLU A 48 -0.85 0.56 -7.34
C GLU A 48 -1.53 0.98 -6.06
N VAL A 49 -2.32 0.09 -5.46
CA VAL A 49 -3.01 0.40 -4.22
C VAL A 49 -2.00 0.69 -3.12
N MET A 50 -0.96 -0.13 -3.01
CA MET A 50 0.03 0.08 -1.99
C MET A 50 0.82 1.36 -2.21
N ALA A 51 1.10 1.68 -3.45
CA ALA A 51 1.81 2.91 -3.75
C ALA A 51 1.01 4.13 -3.32
N ARG A 52 -0.30 4.09 -3.54
CA ARG A 52 -1.13 5.20 -3.13
C ARG A 52 -1.26 5.30 -1.63
N MET A 53 -1.38 4.15 -0.96
CA MET A 53 -1.56 4.17 0.49
C MET A 53 -0.30 4.63 1.21
N THR A 54 0.85 4.40 0.63
CA THR A 54 2.10 4.77 1.28
C THR A 54 2.60 6.14 0.85
N GLY A 55 1.94 6.74 -0.13
CA GLY A 55 2.38 8.03 -0.63
C GLY A 55 3.58 7.98 -1.54
N ASN A 56 3.96 6.79 -1.98
CA ASN A 56 5.09 6.65 -2.86
C ASN A 56 4.71 6.65 -4.32
N TYR A 57 3.53 7.10 -4.65
CA TYR A 57 3.08 7.18 -6.00
C TYR A 57 3.83 8.30 -6.66
N LYS A 58 4.47 7.99 -7.81
CA LYS A 58 5.31 8.89 -8.41
C LYS A 58 4.78 10.21 -8.66
N ARG A 59 3.67 10.37 -9.19
CA ARG A 59 3.19 11.59 -9.48
C ARG A 59 2.74 12.33 -8.40
N GLY A 60 2.34 11.75 -7.38
CA GLY A 60 1.74 12.45 -6.34
C GLY A 60 2.62 13.37 -5.64
N ASN A 61 3.85 13.31 -5.88
CA ASN A 61 4.67 14.12 -5.23
C ASN A 61 4.89 15.36 -5.74
N GLU A 62 4.54 15.61 -6.67
CA GLU A 62 4.84 16.81 -7.21
C GLU A 62 4.05 17.78 -6.84
N LYS A 63 3.72 18.15 -6.39
CA LYS A 63 3.09 18.97 -6.09
C LYS A 63 2.89 19.59 -5.59
N ARG A 64 3.05 19.84 -5.55
CA ARG A 64 2.88 20.39 -5.08
C ARG A 64 2.79 20.85 -4.98
#